data_5923a0577813cf35d170659c3d64ad53
#
_entry.id   5923a0577813cf35d170659c3d64ad53
#
_cell.length_a   1.000
_cell.length_b   1.000
_cell.length_c   1.000
_cell.angle_alpha   90.00
_cell.angle_beta   90.00
_cell.angle_gamma   90.00
#
_symmetry.space_group_name_H-M   'P 1'
#
loop_
_entity.id
_entity.type
_entity.pdbx_description
1 polymer ?
#
loop_
_entity_poly.entity_id
_entity_poly.type
_entity_poly.pdbx_seq_one_letter_code
_entity_poly.pdbx_strand_id
1 'polypeptide(L)'
;MKKLLILSGKGGTGKTTTAAAFINLSKARAFADCDVDAPNLHLIGHFDNKPSTKDFIGAEKAVIDTAKCIGCGLCLSKCRFDAISQTGKFFSVTDYACEGCGLCAYLCPQQAIQMVEDVAGFQQLYHKKADLYDKNTPSADLDARSLLNLMKNSPISVAQNLNDNVNTNVLSKTEDVKPLLNTNNDNNHTDDEIVFSTARLKMGRGNSGKLVTAVKADLLTNAPQTELAIIDGSPGLGCPVIASMNGVDLALVVAEPSLSGFSDLERLIRAAKGFRVKLAVCVNKWDISAEATKAIEAFCKEHQLPFLGRIPYDPMAIKAINNGISVVQIDCPAGHALKEIYVQTLKLLNT
;
A
#
# COMPACT_ATOMS: atom_id res chain seq x y z
N MET A 1 5.22 13.17 15.24
CA MET A 1 4.65 12.76 13.94
C MET A 1 3.57 11.70 14.16
N LYS A 2 2.33 11.97 13.78
CA LYS A 2 1.23 11.00 13.77
C LYS A 2 1.34 10.07 12.56
N LYS A 3 0.95 8.81 12.69
CA LYS A 3 1.04 7.80 11.65
C LYS A 3 -0.34 7.27 11.31
N LEU A 4 -0.80 7.60 10.10
CA LEU A 4 -2.06 7.15 9.54
C LEU A 4 -1.81 5.99 8.60
N LEU A 5 -2.44 4.86 8.86
CA LEU A 5 -2.39 3.67 8.01
C LEU A 5 -3.70 3.52 7.23
N ILE A 6 -3.60 3.25 5.94
CA ILE A 6 -4.75 2.88 5.11
C ILE A 6 -4.67 1.38 4.85
N LEU A 7 -5.74 0.65 5.16
CA LEU A 7 -5.82 -0.81 5.04
C LEU A 7 -7.03 -1.25 4.22
N SER A 8 -6.96 -2.49 3.75
CA SER A 8 -8.11 -3.19 3.17
C SER A 8 -7.98 -4.69 3.35
N GLY A 9 -9.12 -5.38 3.43
CA GLY A 9 -9.15 -6.84 3.57
C GLY A 9 -8.73 -7.60 2.32
N LYS A 10 -8.80 -6.98 1.13
CA LYS A 10 -8.37 -7.57 -0.16
C LYS A 10 -7.81 -6.53 -1.12
N GLY A 11 -7.17 -6.98 -2.20
CA GLY A 11 -6.73 -6.11 -3.29
C GLY A 11 -7.91 -5.51 -4.07
N GLY A 12 -7.69 -4.35 -4.71
CA GLY A 12 -8.69 -3.70 -5.58
C GLY A 12 -9.81 -2.93 -4.87
N THR A 13 -9.79 -2.82 -3.54
CA THR A 13 -10.80 -2.09 -2.77
C THR A 13 -10.68 -0.57 -2.85
N GLY A 14 -9.60 -0.03 -3.43
CA GLY A 14 -9.33 1.41 -3.49
C GLY A 14 -8.44 1.95 -2.36
N LYS A 15 -7.74 1.08 -1.64
CA LYS A 15 -6.78 1.42 -0.57
C LYS A 15 -5.73 2.45 -1.04
N THR A 16 -4.97 2.11 -2.08
CA THR A 16 -3.92 2.99 -2.64
C THR A 16 -4.50 4.29 -3.20
N THR A 17 -5.70 4.25 -3.80
CA THR A 17 -6.44 5.45 -4.23
C THR A 17 -6.71 6.39 -3.07
N THR A 18 -7.18 5.84 -1.95
CA THR A 18 -7.46 6.60 -0.72
C THR A 18 -6.17 7.14 -0.11
N ALA A 19 -5.10 6.33 -0.07
CA ALA A 19 -3.79 6.77 0.41
C ALA A 19 -3.24 7.94 -0.42
N ALA A 20 -3.27 7.82 -1.74
CA ALA A 20 -2.84 8.88 -2.67
C ALA A 20 -3.69 10.16 -2.55
N ALA A 21 -5.00 10.01 -2.37
CA ALA A 21 -5.89 11.15 -2.11
C ALA A 21 -5.50 11.88 -0.82
N PHE A 22 -5.23 11.14 0.25
CA PHE A 22 -4.87 11.70 1.54
C PHE A 22 -3.46 12.34 1.53
N ILE A 23 -2.50 11.73 0.84
CA ILE A 23 -1.17 12.31 0.60
C ILE A 23 -1.30 13.66 -0.10
N ASN A 24 -2.14 13.73 -1.13
CA ASN A 24 -2.36 14.97 -1.89
C ASN A 24 -3.05 16.04 -1.03
N LEU A 25 -4.12 15.69 -0.30
CA LEU A 25 -4.88 16.62 0.55
C LEU A 25 -4.06 17.15 1.71
N SER A 26 -3.23 16.32 2.34
CA SER A 26 -2.38 16.72 3.46
C SER A 26 -1.08 17.38 3.03
N LYS A 27 -0.73 17.31 1.74
CA LYS A 27 0.61 17.61 1.25
C LYS A 27 1.68 16.88 2.10
N ALA A 28 1.42 15.59 2.37
CA ALA A 28 2.26 14.79 3.24
C ALA A 28 3.69 14.75 2.72
N ARG A 29 4.65 15.00 3.62
CA ARG A 29 6.08 14.95 3.30
C ARG A 29 6.74 13.61 3.67
N ALA A 30 6.02 12.74 4.38
CA ALA A 30 6.47 11.40 4.74
C ALA A 30 5.37 10.38 4.42
N PHE A 31 5.65 9.42 3.54
CA PHE A 31 4.71 8.35 3.25
C PHE A 31 5.42 7.06 2.79
N ALA A 32 4.73 5.94 2.94
CA ALA A 32 5.24 4.63 2.57
C ALA A 32 4.21 3.80 1.81
N ASP A 33 4.70 2.98 0.89
CA ASP A 33 3.95 1.88 0.28
C ASP A 33 4.42 0.56 0.87
N CYS A 34 3.58 -0.04 1.69
CA CYS A 34 3.81 -1.33 2.33
C CYS A 34 3.19 -2.51 1.56
N ASP A 35 2.62 -2.29 0.39
CA ASP A 35 2.19 -3.37 -0.51
C ASP A 35 3.42 -3.91 -1.28
N VAL A 36 4.28 -4.62 -0.56
CA VAL A 36 5.59 -5.06 -1.07
C VAL A 36 5.51 -6.10 -2.18
N ASP A 37 4.34 -6.72 -2.38
CA ASP A 37 4.10 -7.68 -3.46
C ASP A 37 3.77 -6.96 -4.77
N ALA A 38 3.03 -5.85 -4.71
CA ALA A 38 2.60 -5.07 -5.87
C ALA A 38 2.55 -3.56 -5.56
N PRO A 39 3.69 -2.91 -5.24
CA PRO A 39 3.71 -1.50 -4.88
C PRO A 39 3.28 -0.63 -6.06
N ASN A 40 2.32 0.26 -5.84
CA ASN A 40 1.71 1.09 -6.87
C ASN A 40 1.66 2.58 -6.52
N LEU A 41 1.94 2.96 -5.28
CA LEU A 41 1.83 4.35 -4.83
C LEU A 41 2.81 5.29 -5.57
N HIS A 42 3.97 4.77 -5.99
CA HIS A 42 4.96 5.51 -6.77
C HIS A 42 4.42 6.02 -8.12
N LEU A 43 3.41 5.36 -8.70
CA LEU A 43 2.79 5.75 -9.97
C LEU A 43 2.04 7.09 -9.87
N ILE A 44 1.59 7.47 -8.67
CA ILE A 44 0.79 8.67 -8.43
C ILE A 44 1.65 9.82 -7.94
N GLY A 45 2.87 9.53 -7.48
CA GLY A 45 3.77 10.52 -6.87
C GLY A 45 4.72 11.23 -7.83
N HIS A 46 4.78 10.86 -9.11
CA HIS A 46 5.73 11.41 -10.11
C HIS A 46 7.17 11.51 -9.56
N PHE A 47 7.68 10.38 -9.03
CA PHE A 47 9.07 10.31 -8.55
C PHE A 47 10.01 10.07 -9.71
N ASP A 48 10.46 11.15 -10.34
CA ASP A 48 11.42 11.11 -11.47
C ASP A 48 12.85 10.84 -11.00
N ASN A 49 13.11 10.95 -9.70
CA ASN A 49 14.42 10.77 -9.11
C ASN A 49 14.73 9.29 -8.90
N LYS A 50 15.97 8.90 -9.20
CA LYS A 50 16.45 7.55 -8.91
C LYS A 50 16.48 7.31 -7.39
N PRO A 51 15.81 6.25 -6.87
CA PRO A 51 15.81 5.97 -5.44
C PRO A 51 17.16 5.46 -4.94
N SER A 52 17.44 5.68 -3.68
CA SER A 52 18.42 4.88 -2.94
C SER A 52 17.86 3.47 -2.80
N THR A 53 18.60 2.47 -3.29
CA THR A 53 18.14 1.07 -3.30
C THR A 53 19.07 0.23 -2.43
N LYS A 54 18.47 -0.62 -1.57
CA LYS A 54 19.15 -1.60 -0.74
C LYS A 54 18.59 -2.97 -0.99
N ASP A 55 19.46 -3.98 -1.01
CA ASP A 55 19.04 -5.37 -1.03
C ASP A 55 18.36 -5.74 0.29
N PHE A 56 17.25 -6.46 0.19
CA PHE A 56 16.58 -7.05 1.34
C PHE A 56 16.98 -8.53 1.43
N ILE A 57 17.72 -8.86 2.48
CA ILE A 57 18.12 -10.24 2.76
C ILE A 57 16.95 -10.93 3.47
N GLY A 58 16.45 -11.97 2.82
CA GLY A 58 15.34 -12.80 3.30
C GLY A 58 15.81 -13.94 4.21
N ALA A 59 15.15 -15.10 4.06
CA ALA A 59 15.62 -16.33 4.66
C ALA A 59 16.80 -16.88 3.86
N GLU A 60 17.73 -17.51 4.55
CA GLU A 60 18.79 -18.27 3.88
C GLU A 60 18.22 -19.35 2.94
N LYS A 61 18.99 -19.74 1.95
CA LYS A 61 18.68 -20.83 1.04
C LYS A 61 19.72 -21.91 1.11
N ALA A 62 19.29 -23.17 0.98
CA ALA A 62 20.21 -24.28 0.96
C ALA A 62 20.89 -24.39 -0.43
N VAL A 63 22.20 -24.55 -0.45
CA VAL A 63 22.99 -24.82 -1.66
C VAL A 63 23.76 -26.12 -1.45
N ILE A 64 23.65 -27.02 -2.42
CA ILE A 64 24.31 -28.36 -2.36
C ILE A 64 25.62 -28.30 -3.13
N ASP A 65 26.73 -28.56 -2.44
CA ASP A 65 28.04 -28.76 -3.04
C ASP A 65 28.09 -30.17 -3.67
N THR A 66 28.01 -30.23 -4.98
CA THR A 66 28.00 -31.49 -5.74
C THR A 66 29.32 -32.26 -5.62
N ALA A 67 30.43 -31.59 -5.30
CA ALA A 67 31.73 -32.25 -5.13
C ALA A 67 31.81 -33.05 -3.82
N LYS A 68 31.07 -32.57 -2.78
CA LYS A 68 30.98 -33.25 -1.48
C LYS A 68 29.80 -34.20 -1.38
N CYS A 69 28.83 -34.08 -2.26
CA CYS A 69 27.59 -34.84 -2.21
C CYS A 69 27.81 -36.32 -2.65
N ILE A 70 27.53 -37.26 -1.74
CA ILE A 70 27.65 -38.72 -2.01
C ILE A 70 26.35 -39.34 -2.57
N GLY A 71 25.30 -38.55 -2.80
CA GLY A 71 24.05 -39.02 -3.39
C GLY A 71 23.17 -39.86 -2.44
N CYS A 72 23.27 -39.70 -1.12
CA CYS A 72 22.54 -40.54 -0.16
C CYS A 72 21.01 -40.29 -0.10
N GLY A 73 20.50 -39.18 -0.65
CA GLY A 73 19.07 -38.87 -0.74
C GLY A 73 18.40 -38.41 0.57
N LEU A 74 19.13 -38.30 1.67
CA LEU A 74 18.57 -37.97 2.97
C LEU A 74 17.92 -36.58 2.95
N CYS A 75 18.55 -35.60 2.30
CA CYS A 75 18.03 -34.24 2.18
C CYS A 75 16.69 -34.20 1.40
N LEU A 76 16.58 -34.95 0.31
CA LEU A 76 15.35 -35.11 -0.48
C LEU A 76 14.23 -35.69 0.37
N SER A 77 14.48 -36.83 1.05
CA SER A 77 13.44 -37.54 1.82
C SER A 77 12.93 -36.80 3.03
N LYS A 78 13.65 -35.76 3.51
CA LYS A 78 13.31 -34.98 4.69
C LYS A 78 12.86 -33.54 4.38
N CYS A 79 12.91 -33.12 3.11
CA CYS A 79 12.42 -31.81 2.73
C CYS A 79 10.89 -31.81 2.69
N ARG A 80 10.26 -31.10 3.67
CA ARG A 80 8.79 -30.95 3.72
C ARG A 80 8.23 -29.92 2.74
N PHE A 81 9.10 -29.23 2.03
CA PHE A 81 8.74 -28.17 1.07
C PHE A 81 8.93 -28.63 -0.38
N ASP A 82 9.28 -29.90 -0.61
CA ASP A 82 9.56 -30.47 -1.93
C ASP A 82 10.56 -29.63 -2.75
N ALA A 83 11.45 -28.92 -2.04
CA ALA A 83 12.42 -28.01 -2.64
C ALA A 83 13.66 -28.71 -3.19
N ILE A 84 13.83 -30.02 -3.01
CA ILE A 84 15.00 -30.76 -3.44
C ILE A 84 14.58 -31.76 -4.50
N SER A 85 15.30 -31.74 -5.62
CA SER A 85 15.11 -32.69 -6.72
C SER A 85 16.39 -33.47 -7.00
N GLN A 86 16.24 -34.66 -7.57
CA GLN A 86 17.34 -35.50 -7.96
C GLN A 86 17.47 -35.57 -9.48
N THR A 87 18.67 -35.38 -10.00
CA THR A 87 19.00 -35.58 -11.41
C THR A 87 20.23 -36.46 -11.51
N GLY A 88 20.02 -37.75 -11.83
CA GLY A 88 21.08 -38.76 -11.82
C GLY A 88 21.63 -39.00 -10.41
N LYS A 89 22.91 -38.75 -10.19
CA LYS A 89 23.56 -38.84 -8.87
C LYS A 89 23.50 -37.59 -8.03
N PHE A 90 23.06 -36.48 -8.61
CA PHE A 90 23.13 -35.17 -7.98
C PHE A 90 21.77 -34.72 -7.47
N PHE A 91 21.81 -33.91 -6.43
CA PHE A 91 20.66 -33.24 -5.89
C PHE A 91 20.81 -31.75 -6.12
N SER A 92 19.70 -31.09 -6.38
CA SER A 92 19.62 -29.64 -6.53
C SER A 92 18.48 -29.08 -5.69
N VAL A 93 18.63 -27.82 -5.23
CA VAL A 93 17.61 -27.11 -4.50
C VAL A 93 16.87 -26.20 -5.48
N THR A 94 15.56 -26.30 -5.47
CA THR A 94 14.69 -25.38 -6.20
C THR A 94 14.56 -24.10 -5.39
N ASP A 95 15.09 -23.02 -5.90
CA ASP A 95 15.29 -21.77 -5.22
C ASP A 95 13.99 -21.14 -4.66
N TYR A 96 12.92 -21.13 -5.45
CA TYR A 96 11.62 -20.59 -5.03
C TYR A 96 10.85 -21.50 -4.06
N ALA A 97 11.18 -22.78 -3.96
CA ALA A 97 10.51 -23.74 -3.06
C ALA A 97 11.24 -23.90 -1.72
N CYS A 98 12.51 -23.49 -1.63
CA CYS A 98 13.27 -23.59 -0.39
C CYS A 98 12.86 -22.52 0.61
N GLU A 99 12.37 -22.93 1.78
CA GLU A 99 11.97 -22.01 2.87
C GLU A 99 13.08 -21.72 3.88
N GLY A 100 14.32 -22.16 3.62
CA GLY A 100 15.48 -21.84 4.46
C GLY A 100 15.47 -22.47 5.84
N CYS A 101 14.76 -23.58 6.06
CA CYS A 101 14.61 -24.20 7.38
C CYS A 101 15.89 -24.88 7.92
N GLY A 102 16.91 -25.06 7.11
CA GLY A 102 18.20 -25.61 7.50
C GLY A 102 18.24 -27.12 7.76
N LEU A 103 17.10 -27.83 7.75
CA LEU A 103 17.05 -29.24 8.13
C LEU A 103 17.93 -30.13 7.24
N CYS A 104 17.97 -29.89 5.94
CA CYS A 104 18.80 -30.64 4.99
C CYS A 104 20.29 -30.42 5.24
N ALA A 105 20.72 -29.22 5.62
CA ALA A 105 22.10 -28.91 5.98
C ALA A 105 22.50 -29.63 7.29
N TYR A 106 21.61 -29.59 8.31
CA TYR A 106 21.82 -30.24 9.59
C TYR A 106 21.96 -31.78 9.45
N LEU A 107 21.17 -32.39 8.59
CA LEU A 107 21.15 -33.86 8.42
C LEU A 107 22.22 -34.37 7.46
N CYS A 108 22.90 -33.50 6.71
CA CYS A 108 23.85 -33.94 5.69
C CYS A 108 25.11 -34.57 6.31
N PRO A 109 25.39 -35.91 6.13
CA PRO A 109 26.53 -36.58 6.77
C PRO A 109 27.88 -36.10 6.21
N GLN A 110 27.88 -35.54 5.00
CA GLN A 110 29.08 -35.01 4.35
C GLN A 110 29.22 -33.49 4.49
N GLN A 111 28.27 -32.82 5.22
CA GLN A 111 28.26 -31.39 5.30
C GLN A 111 28.31 -30.69 3.90
N ALA A 112 27.70 -31.37 2.91
CA ALA A 112 27.68 -30.91 1.53
C ALA A 112 26.63 -29.80 1.28
N ILE A 113 25.86 -29.40 2.29
CA ILE A 113 24.80 -28.39 2.15
C ILE A 113 25.13 -27.19 3.03
N GLN A 114 25.22 -26.03 2.40
CA GLN A 114 25.43 -24.75 3.07
C GLN A 114 24.16 -23.92 2.99
N MET A 115 23.90 -23.15 4.03
CA MET A 115 22.86 -22.13 4.04
C MET A 115 23.53 -20.82 3.63
N VAL A 116 22.98 -20.19 2.59
CA VAL A 116 23.50 -18.92 2.05
C VAL A 116 22.44 -17.84 2.09
N GLU A 117 22.87 -16.61 2.31
CA GLU A 117 21.97 -15.45 2.25
C GLU A 117 21.29 -15.36 0.89
N ASP A 118 19.99 -14.99 0.91
CA ASP A 118 19.19 -14.79 -0.29
C ASP A 118 18.66 -13.36 -0.35
N VAL A 119 18.94 -12.69 -1.46
CA VAL A 119 18.35 -11.38 -1.76
C VAL A 119 16.89 -11.59 -2.15
N ALA A 120 15.99 -11.50 -1.18
CA ALA A 120 14.56 -11.76 -1.35
C ALA A 120 13.79 -10.56 -1.91
N GLY A 121 14.37 -9.39 -1.97
CA GLY A 121 13.70 -8.19 -2.46
C GLY A 121 14.60 -6.97 -2.45
N PHE A 122 13.99 -5.80 -2.66
CA PHE A 122 14.68 -4.52 -2.66
C PHE A 122 13.88 -3.49 -1.89
N GLN A 123 14.55 -2.71 -1.06
CA GLN A 123 14.02 -1.51 -0.42
C GLN A 123 14.42 -0.30 -1.25
N GLN A 124 13.52 0.64 -1.41
CA GLN A 124 13.73 1.86 -2.18
C GLN A 124 13.29 3.06 -1.37
N LEU A 125 14.18 4.02 -1.23
CA LEU A 125 13.92 5.28 -0.55
C LEU A 125 14.11 6.43 -1.53
N TYR A 126 13.04 7.20 -1.71
CA TYR A 126 13.03 8.38 -2.56
C TYR A 126 13.10 9.63 -1.71
N HIS A 127 13.93 10.55 -2.11
CA HIS A 127 14.04 11.89 -1.56
C HIS A 127 13.73 12.88 -2.68
N LYS A 128 12.75 13.74 -2.50
CA LYS A 128 12.39 14.77 -3.47
C LYS A 128 12.19 16.10 -2.76
N LYS A 129 12.64 17.20 -3.38
CA LYS A 129 12.25 18.53 -2.91
C LYS A 129 10.75 18.74 -3.12
N ALA A 130 10.09 19.52 -2.27
CA ALA A 130 8.63 19.64 -2.18
C ALA A 130 7.90 20.20 -3.42
N ASP A 131 8.59 20.35 -4.55
CA ASP A 131 8.00 20.69 -5.86
C ASP A 131 6.98 19.66 -6.38
N LEU A 132 6.78 18.55 -5.66
CA LEU A 132 5.81 17.50 -6.01
C LEU A 132 4.38 18.00 -6.10
N TYR A 133 4.11 19.13 -5.44
CA TYR A 133 2.82 19.82 -5.44
C TYR A 133 2.86 21.07 -6.32
N ASP A 134 3.74 21.08 -7.34
CA ASP A 134 4.05 22.22 -8.18
C ASP A 134 2.81 22.83 -8.84
N LYS A 135 2.92 24.15 -9.05
CA LYS A 135 1.90 25.05 -9.61
C LYS A 135 1.46 24.68 -11.04
N ASN A 136 2.12 23.72 -11.70
CA ASN A 136 1.77 23.19 -13.00
C ASN A 136 0.98 21.88 -12.94
N THR A 137 0.76 21.28 -11.76
CA THR A 137 -0.32 20.31 -11.58
C THR A 137 -1.61 21.08 -11.79
N PRO A 138 -2.48 20.66 -12.72
CA PRO A 138 -3.73 21.38 -12.94
C PRO A 138 -4.41 21.63 -11.59
N SER A 139 -4.74 22.89 -11.32
CA SER A 139 -5.44 23.29 -10.10
C SER A 139 -6.69 22.44 -9.93
N ALA A 140 -7.22 22.36 -8.70
CA ALA A 140 -8.35 21.54 -8.26
C ALA A 140 -9.65 21.61 -9.08
N ASP A 141 -9.63 22.23 -10.26
CA ASP A 141 -10.74 22.50 -11.16
C ASP A 141 -10.59 21.85 -12.55
N LEU A 142 -9.90 20.71 -12.66
CA LEU A 142 -9.95 19.95 -13.91
C LEU A 142 -11.35 19.39 -14.11
N ASP A 143 -12.09 20.07 -14.98
CA ASP A 143 -13.37 19.56 -15.47
C ASP A 143 -13.16 18.30 -16.33
N ALA A 144 -14.23 17.54 -16.54
CA ALA A 144 -14.21 16.32 -17.34
C ALA A 144 -13.67 16.53 -18.78
N ARG A 145 -13.77 17.77 -19.34
CA ARG A 145 -13.25 18.13 -20.67
C ARG A 145 -11.73 18.26 -20.66
N SER A 146 -11.16 18.86 -19.63
CA SER A 146 -9.70 19.02 -19.48
C SER A 146 -9.02 17.67 -19.31
N LEU A 147 -9.64 16.73 -18.59
CA LEU A 147 -9.16 15.36 -18.45
C LEU A 147 -9.22 14.60 -19.78
N LEU A 148 -10.31 14.76 -20.55
CA LEU A 148 -10.47 14.18 -21.89
C LEU A 148 -9.39 14.68 -22.87
N ASN A 149 -8.98 15.95 -22.77
CA ASN A 149 -7.93 16.53 -23.61
C ASN A 149 -6.54 16.02 -23.23
N LEU A 150 -6.24 15.85 -21.94
CA LEU A 150 -5.03 15.21 -21.47
C LEU A 150 -4.90 13.75 -21.95
N MET A 151 -6.02 13.02 -21.98
CA MET A 151 -6.05 11.63 -22.47
C MET A 151 -5.81 11.48 -23.96
N LYS A 152 -6.18 12.47 -24.78
CA LYS A 152 -5.93 12.46 -26.23
C LYS A 152 -4.45 12.61 -26.58
N ASN A 153 -3.67 13.18 -25.68
CA ASN A 153 -2.25 13.45 -25.84
C ASN A 153 -1.32 12.46 -25.10
N SER A 154 -1.89 11.42 -24.48
CA SER A 154 -1.09 10.39 -23.78
C SER A 154 -0.65 9.30 -24.77
N PRO A 155 0.61 8.83 -24.72
CA PRO A 155 1.13 7.81 -25.64
C PRO A 155 0.58 6.39 -25.39
N ILE A 156 -0.35 6.20 -24.45
CA ILE A 156 -0.95 4.90 -24.17
C ILE A 156 -2.31 4.83 -24.91
N SER A 157 -2.30 4.23 -26.08
CA SER A 157 -3.51 3.93 -26.86
C SER A 157 -4.27 2.75 -26.21
N VAL A 158 -5.27 3.06 -25.40
CA VAL A 158 -6.38 2.14 -25.14
C VAL A 158 -7.60 2.76 -25.80
N ALA A 159 -7.79 2.39 -27.06
CA ALA A 159 -8.94 2.81 -27.86
C ALA A 159 -10.17 1.96 -27.57
N GLN A 160 -11.30 2.67 -27.59
CA GLN A 160 -12.65 2.22 -27.94
C GLN A 160 -13.54 1.61 -26.86
N ASN A 161 -14.63 2.31 -26.74
CA ASN A 161 -15.97 2.06 -26.21
C ASN A 161 -16.26 2.69 -24.84
N LEU A 162 -16.88 3.88 -24.94
CA LEU A 162 -17.95 4.33 -24.04
C LEU A 162 -18.42 5.72 -24.52
N ASN A 163 -19.34 5.74 -25.44
CA ASN A 163 -20.32 6.83 -25.60
C ASN A 163 -21.54 6.42 -24.78
N ASP A 164 -22.02 7.34 -23.98
CA ASP A 164 -23.39 7.71 -23.73
C ASP A 164 -23.67 8.07 -22.25
N ASN A 165 -24.28 9.26 -22.15
CA ASN A 165 -25.06 9.79 -21.02
C ASN A 165 -24.34 10.30 -19.78
N VAL A 166 -23.96 11.57 -19.84
CA VAL A 166 -23.77 12.42 -18.66
C VAL A 166 -24.85 13.51 -18.64
N ASN A 167 -25.74 13.41 -17.69
CA ASN A 167 -26.74 14.43 -17.41
C ASN A 167 -26.13 15.46 -16.44
N THR A 168 -26.03 16.70 -16.93
CA THR A 168 -25.48 17.85 -16.19
C THR A 168 -26.62 18.55 -15.45
N ASN A 169 -26.69 18.41 -14.14
CA ASN A 169 -27.26 19.43 -13.24
C ASN A 169 -27.15 18.98 -11.79
N VAL A 170 -26.17 19.50 -11.09
CA VAL A 170 -26.25 19.93 -9.68
C VAL A 170 -25.05 20.84 -9.42
N LEU A 171 -25.31 22.13 -9.34
CA LEU A 171 -24.36 23.15 -8.89
C LEU A 171 -24.81 23.70 -7.54
N SER A 172 -23.82 23.93 -6.73
CA SER A 172 -23.66 25.00 -5.76
C SER A 172 -23.67 24.66 -4.27
N LYS A 173 -22.57 24.98 -3.73
CA LYS A 173 -22.15 25.50 -2.40
C LYS A 173 -21.14 24.61 -1.70
N THR A 174 -19.89 24.94 -1.86
CA THR A 174 -18.81 24.56 -0.95
C THR A 174 -18.16 25.84 -0.41
N GLU A 175 -18.33 26.07 0.87
CA GLU A 175 -17.58 27.09 1.59
C GLU A 175 -16.12 26.64 1.73
N ASP A 176 -15.21 27.60 1.58
CA ASP A 176 -13.75 27.43 1.64
C ASP A 176 -13.31 26.75 2.93
N VAL A 177 -12.85 25.51 2.82
CA VAL A 177 -12.12 24.84 3.90
C VAL A 177 -10.67 25.31 3.83
N LYS A 178 -10.33 26.33 4.62
CA LYS A 178 -8.95 26.74 4.85
C LYS A 178 -8.14 25.58 5.40
N PRO A 179 -6.87 25.38 4.96
CA PRO A 179 -5.97 24.42 5.59
C PRO A 179 -5.78 24.80 7.06
N LEU A 180 -6.03 23.86 7.97
CA LEU A 180 -5.79 23.99 9.41
C LEU A 180 -4.29 23.78 9.72
N LEU A 181 -3.42 24.54 9.07
CA LEU A 181 -2.01 24.59 9.43
C LEU A 181 -1.58 26.05 9.45
N ASN A 182 -1.47 26.60 10.66
CA ASN A 182 -0.78 27.85 10.91
C ASN A 182 0.72 27.65 10.67
N THR A 183 1.23 28.18 9.56
CA THR A 183 2.66 28.33 9.33
C THR A 183 3.08 29.75 9.68
N ASN A 184 3.55 29.95 10.90
CA ASN A 184 4.46 31.03 11.23
C ASN A 184 5.53 30.44 12.14
N ASN A 185 6.71 30.20 11.57
CA ASN A 185 7.99 30.51 12.22
C ASN A 185 9.13 30.25 11.23
N ASP A 186 9.81 31.34 10.92
CA ASP A 186 11.09 31.36 10.20
C ASP A 186 12.15 30.64 11.02
N ASN A 187 12.89 29.69 10.38
CA ASN A 187 14.35 29.63 10.36
C ASN A 187 14.86 28.31 9.82
N ASN A 188 15.58 28.40 8.68
CA ASN A 188 16.70 27.60 8.19
C ASN A 188 16.60 26.08 8.03
N HIS A 189 16.74 25.66 6.75
CA HIS A 189 17.29 24.42 6.23
C HIS A 189 16.45 23.14 6.40
N THR A 190 16.02 22.60 5.25
CA THR A 190 15.44 21.28 4.98
C THR A 190 13.91 21.14 5.03
N ASP A 191 13.16 22.22 5.08
CA ASP A 191 11.70 22.16 5.21
C ASP A 191 10.93 21.73 3.95
N ASP A 192 11.63 21.53 2.83
CA ASP A 192 11.01 21.21 1.52
C ASP A 192 11.34 19.81 1.02
N GLU A 193 11.65 18.86 1.90
CA GLU A 193 11.97 17.51 1.49
C GLU A 193 10.77 16.58 1.68
N ILE A 194 10.49 15.75 0.67
CA ILE A 194 9.54 14.64 0.70
C ILE A 194 10.32 13.35 0.74
N VAL A 195 9.95 12.46 1.67
CA VAL A 195 10.50 11.11 1.79
C VAL A 195 9.42 10.09 1.49
N PHE A 196 9.67 9.24 0.53
CA PHE A 196 8.83 8.11 0.17
C PHE A 196 9.62 6.81 0.29
N SER A 197 9.14 5.88 1.12
CA SER A 197 9.71 4.56 1.30
C SER A 197 8.82 3.49 0.71
N THR A 198 9.40 2.59 -0.07
CA THR A 198 8.72 1.43 -0.63
C THR A 198 9.68 0.25 -0.76
N ALA A 199 9.14 -0.92 -1.07
CA ALA A 199 9.95 -2.10 -1.34
C ALA A 199 9.24 -3.03 -2.32
N ARG A 200 10.01 -3.89 -2.97
CA ARG A 200 9.48 -4.95 -3.82
C ARG A 200 10.06 -6.29 -3.40
N LEU A 201 9.18 -7.22 -3.04
CA LEU A 201 9.54 -8.60 -2.79
C LEU A 201 9.70 -9.33 -4.13
N LYS A 202 10.69 -10.19 -4.25
CA LYS A 202 10.83 -11.09 -5.41
C LYS A 202 9.75 -12.17 -5.33
N MET A 203 9.22 -12.56 -6.48
CA MET A 203 8.21 -13.59 -6.57
C MET A 203 8.66 -14.91 -5.91
N GLY A 204 7.77 -15.54 -5.13
CA GLY A 204 8.07 -16.77 -4.42
C GLY A 204 9.00 -16.63 -3.22
N ARG A 205 9.28 -15.41 -2.76
CA ARG A 205 10.07 -15.17 -1.54
C ARG A 205 9.17 -14.91 -0.34
N GLY A 206 9.55 -15.46 0.80
CA GLY A 206 8.91 -15.21 2.09
C GLY A 206 9.38 -13.90 2.75
N ASN A 207 8.97 -13.71 4.02
CA ASN A 207 9.40 -12.58 4.86
C ASN A 207 8.80 -11.20 4.50
N SER A 208 7.66 -11.16 3.80
CA SER A 208 6.96 -9.91 3.47
C SER A 208 6.70 -9.03 4.70
N GLY A 209 6.36 -9.60 5.86
CA GLY A 209 6.19 -8.84 7.09
C GLY A 209 7.48 -8.18 7.59
N LYS A 210 8.63 -8.85 7.47
CA LYS A 210 9.94 -8.24 7.80
C LYS A 210 10.26 -7.09 6.84
N LEU A 211 9.97 -7.27 5.56
CA LEU A 211 10.19 -6.23 4.55
C LEU A 211 9.31 -5.00 4.79
N VAL A 212 8.03 -5.18 5.14
CA VAL A 212 7.13 -4.09 5.55
C VAL A 212 7.67 -3.35 6.78
N THR A 213 8.20 -4.08 7.77
CA THR A 213 8.83 -3.46 8.95
C THR A 213 10.03 -2.61 8.54
N ALA A 214 10.85 -3.08 7.60
CA ALA A 214 12.00 -2.35 7.09
C ALA A 214 11.59 -1.09 6.31
N VAL A 215 10.56 -1.17 5.46
CA VAL A 215 9.98 0.01 4.76
C VAL A 215 9.54 1.08 5.75
N LYS A 216 8.83 0.69 6.82
CA LYS A 216 8.39 1.63 7.86
C LYS A 216 9.56 2.20 8.64
N ALA A 217 10.57 1.40 8.95
CA ALA A 217 11.78 1.87 9.65
C ALA A 217 12.54 2.89 8.79
N ASP A 218 12.73 2.61 7.49
CA ASP A 218 13.37 3.54 6.56
C ASP A 218 12.60 4.87 6.46
N LEU A 219 11.26 4.82 6.38
CA LEU A 219 10.45 6.03 6.41
C LEU A 219 10.69 6.82 7.70
N LEU A 220 10.55 6.19 8.87
CA LEU A 220 10.62 6.87 10.16
C LEU A 220 12.01 7.44 10.47
N THR A 221 13.06 6.77 10.00
CA THR A 221 14.45 7.22 10.18
C THR A 221 14.80 8.42 9.30
N ASN A 222 14.21 8.49 8.09
CA ASN A 222 14.56 9.50 7.09
C ASN A 222 13.47 10.57 6.92
N ALA A 223 12.32 10.44 7.61
CA ALA A 223 11.24 11.41 7.49
C ALA A 223 11.69 12.81 7.87
N PRO A 224 11.33 13.85 7.09
CA PRO A 224 11.55 15.23 7.47
C PRO A 224 10.73 15.57 8.73
N GLN A 225 11.00 16.72 9.34
CA GLN A 225 10.18 17.19 10.42
C GLN A 225 8.76 17.47 9.91
N THR A 226 7.82 16.58 10.20
CA THR A 226 6.42 16.63 9.74
C THR A 226 5.47 16.11 10.81
N GLU A 227 4.24 16.62 10.80
CA GLU A 227 3.22 16.21 11.76
C GLU A 227 2.54 14.89 11.40
N LEU A 228 2.51 14.53 10.11
CA LEU A 228 1.77 13.38 9.59
C LEU A 228 2.63 12.53 8.66
N ALA A 229 2.60 11.22 8.88
CA ALA A 229 3.04 10.22 7.93
C ALA A 229 1.85 9.36 7.47
N ILE A 230 1.76 9.11 6.17
CA ILE A 230 0.72 8.26 5.56
C ILE A 230 1.35 6.96 5.08
N ILE A 231 0.74 5.84 5.46
CA ILE A 231 1.21 4.50 5.13
C ILE A 231 0.12 3.79 4.33
N ASP A 232 0.40 3.46 3.09
CA ASP A 232 -0.42 2.54 2.30
C ASP A 232 -0.07 1.12 2.72
N GLY A 233 -0.95 0.44 3.44
CA GLY A 233 -0.70 -0.89 4.01
C GLY A 233 -0.83 -1.99 2.96
N SER A 234 -0.35 -3.18 3.27
CA SER A 234 -0.61 -4.36 2.43
C SER A 234 -2.08 -4.77 2.48
N PRO A 235 -2.65 -5.29 1.40
CA PRO A 235 -3.99 -5.87 1.43
C PRO A 235 -4.00 -7.24 2.13
N GLY A 236 -5.17 -7.69 2.55
CA GLY A 236 -5.37 -9.02 3.13
C GLY A 236 -5.26 -9.07 4.64
N LEU A 237 -4.81 -10.21 5.19
CA LEU A 237 -4.85 -10.52 6.62
C LEU A 237 -3.54 -11.14 7.14
N GLY A 238 -2.52 -11.21 6.29
CA GLY A 238 -1.26 -11.89 6.59
C GLY A 238 -0.26 -11.07 7.41
N CYS A 239 0.94 -11.61 7.56
CA CYS A 239 2.05 -10.95 8.27
C CYS A 239 2.35 -9.52 7.81
N PRO A 240 2.23 -9.15 6.51
CA PRO A 240 2.46 -7.77 6.09
C PRO A 240 1.45 -6.78 6.68
N VAL A 241 0.18 -7.18 6.80
CA VAL A 241 -0.88 -6.35 7.41
C VAL A 241 -0.60 -6.13 8.89
N ILE A 242 -0.23 -7.20 9.60
CA ILE A 242 0.17 -7.15 11.01
C ILE A 242 1.36 -6.21 11.20
N ALA A 243 2.39 -6.36 10.36
CA ALA A 243 3.56 -5.49 10.38
C ALA A 243 3.20 -4.02 10.07
N SER A 244 2.24 -3.79 9.18
CA SER A 244 1.75 -2.43 8.86
C SER A 244 1.06 -1.78 10.07
N MET A 245 0.24 -2.51 10.82
CA MET A 245 -0.51 -1.99 11.98
C MET A 245 0.37 -1.65 13.18
N ASN A 246 1.54 -2.29 13.33
CA ASN A 246 2.37 -2.08 14.49
C ASN A 246 2.89 -0.63 14.58
N GLY A 247 2.63 0.05 15.69
CA GLY A 247 3.15 1.37 16.00
C GLY A 247 2.53 2.53 15.18
N VAL A 248 1.34 2.34 14.60
CA VAL A 248 0.55 3.42 13.97
C VAL A 248 -0.50 3.97 14.95
N ASP A 249 -0.93 5.21 14.75
CA ASP A 249 -1.88 5.89 15.63
C ASP A 249 -3.34 5.61 15.24
N LEU A 250 -3.62 5.59 13.94
CA LEU A 250 -4.94 5.33 13.36
C LEU A 250 -4.81 4.47 12.12
N ALA A 251 -5.67 3.46 11.98
CA ALA A 251 -5.83 2.71 10.74
C ALA A 251 -7.25 2.93 10.18
N LEU A 252 -7.31 3.48 8.97
CA LEU A 252 -8.54 3.58 8.19
C LEU A 252 -8.68 2.33 7.32
N VAL A 253 -9.73 1.56 7.54
CA VAL A 253 -10.05 0.37 6.75
C VAL A 253 -10.99 0.74 5.62
N VAL A 254 -10.54 0.56 4.39
CA VAL A 254 -11.34 0.74 3.18
C VAL A 254 -12.02 -0.59 2.87
N ALA A 255 -13.31 -0.68 3.11
CA ALA A 255 -14.14 -1.87 2.85
C ALA A 255 -14.81 -1.79 1.48
N GLU A 256 -15.16 -2.94 0.91
CA GLU A 256 -15.96 -3.05 -0.31
C GLU A 256 -17.29 -3.73 0.03
N PRO A 257 -18.45 -3.26 -0.50
CA PRO A 257 -19.76 -3.78 -0.17
C PRO A 257 -20.04 -5.10 -0.90
N SER A 258 -19.44 -6.18 -0.41
CA SER A 258 -19.62 -7.55 -0.88
C SER A 258 -19.54 -8.51 0.30
N LEU A 259 -20.08 -9.73 0.15
CA LEU A 259 -20.00 -10.75 1.19
C LEU A 259 -18.57 -11.05 1.60
N SER A 260 -17.65 -11.17 0.62
CA SER A 260 -16.24 -11.37 0.93
C SER A 260 -15.62 -10.14 1.59
N GLY A 261 -15.94 -8.93 1.12
CA GLY A 261 -15.44 -7.68 1.72
C GLY A 261 -15.89 -7.50 3.16
N PHE A 262 -17.13 -7.89 3.49
CA PHE A 262 -17.61 -7.88 4.86
C PHE A 262 -16.86 -8.89 5.76
N SER A 263 -16.70 -10.14 5.30
CA SER A 263 -15.95 -11.17 6.02
C SER A 263 -14.49 -10.75 6.26
N ASP A 264 -13.86 -10.15 5.26
CA ASP A 264 -12.48 -9.65 5.37
C ASP A 264 -12.37 -8.49 6.36
N LEU A 265 -13.35 -7.56 6.37
CA LEU A 265 -13.43 -6.49 7.34
C LEU A 265 -13.51 -7.06 8.77
N GLU A 266 -14.44 -8.01 9.01
CA GLU A 266 -14.60 -8.63 10.32
C GLU A 266 -13.30 -9.27 10.82
N ARG A 267 -12.64 -10.04 9.95
CA ARG A 267 -11.37 -10.71 10.27
C ARG A 267 -10.25 -9.70 10.55
N LEU A 268 -10.17 -8.60 9.78
CA LEU A 268 -9.19 -7.55 9.97
C LEU A 268 -9.40 -6.82 11.30
N ILE A 269 -10.65 -6.46 11.63
CA ILE A 269 -10.99 -5.84 12.92
C ILE A 269 -10.65 -6.77 14.08
N ARG A 270 -10.92 -8.09 13.94
CA ARG A 270 -10.57 -9.08 14.95
C ARG A 270 -9.04 -9.18 15.14
N ALA A 271 -8.28 -9.20 14.04
CA ALA A 271 -6.82 -9.22 14.10
C ALA A 271 -6.25 -7.94 14.75
N ALA A 272 -6.85 -6.79 14.46
CA ALA A 272 -6.42 -5.50 14.98
C ALA A 272 -6.65 -5.32 16.50
N LYS A 273 -7.54 -6.08 17.12
CA LYS A 273 -7.81 -6.04 18.59
C LYS A 273 -6.55 -6.29 19.45
N GLY A 274 -5.55 -7.00 18.89
CA GLY A 274 -4.27 -7.23 19.56
C GLY A 274 -3.30 -6.05 19.55
N PHE A 275 -3.63 -4.98 18.80
CA PHE A 275 -2.78 -3.81 18.62
C PHE A 275 -3.40 -2.59 19.29
N ARG A 276 -2.55 -1.69 19.80
CA ARG A 276 -2.98 -0.40 20.36
C ARG A 276 -3.17 0.63 19.23
N VAL A 277 -4.01 0.31 18.25
CA VAL A 277 -4.30 1.17 17.10
C VAL A 277 -5.76 1.55 17.11
N LYS A 278 -6.06 2.84 16.90
CA LYS A 278 -7.41 3.29 16.66
C LYS A 278 -7.85 2.80 15.28
N LEU A 279 -9.11 2.37 15.17
CA LEU A 279 -9.66 1.88 13.90
C LEU A 279 -10.80 2.80 13.47
N ALA A 280 -10.90 3.01 12.16
CA ALA A 280 -12.04 3.64 11.52
C ALA A 280 -12.34 2.90 10.21
N VAL A 281 -13.55 3.02 9.71
CA VAL A 281 -14.00 2.31 8.50
C VAL A 281 -14.63 3.30 7.53
N CYS A 282 -14.35 3.13 6.24
CA CYS A 282 -15.14 3.71 5.14
C CYS A 282 -15.48 2.61 4.12
N VAL A 283 -16.53 2.81 3.34
CA VAL A 283 -16.94 1.89 2.27
C VAL A 283 -16.70 2.54 0.93
N ASN A 284 -15.90 1.88 0.08
CA ASN A 284 -15.68 2.28 -1.30
C ASN A 284 -16.66 1.53 -2.23
N LYS A 285 -17.07 2.19 -3.31
CA LYS A 285 -18.03 1.66 -4.29
C LYS A 285 -19.36 1.26 -3.60
N TRP A 286 -19.81 2.08 -2.66
CA TRP A 286 -20.95 1.78 -1.80
C TRP A 286 -22.23 1.48 -2.56
N ASP A 287 -22.39 2.06 -3.74
CA ASP A 287 -23.52 2.00 -4.63
C ASP A 287 -23.61 0.70 -5.44
N ILE A 288 -22.56 -0.13 -5.46
CA ILE A 288 -22.61 -1.47 -6.04
C ILE A 288 -23.58 -2.37 -5.26
N SER A 289 -23.63 -2.23 -3.94
CA SER A 289 -24.61 -2.93 -3.08
C SER A 289 -24.94 -2.09 -1.85
N ALA A 290 -26.05 -1.37 -1.93
CA ALA A 290 -26.55 -0.57 -0.82
C ALA A 290 -26.91 -1.45 0.42
N GLU A 291 -27.35 -2.68 0.20
CA GLU A 291 -27.66 -3.63 1.29
C GLU A 291 -26.39 -4.06 2.03
N ALA A 292 -25.35 -4.47 1.31
CA ALA A 292 -24.08 -4.84 1.91
C ALA A 292 -23.41 -3.64 2.60
N THR A 293 -23.57 -2.43 2.06
CA THR A 293 -23.10 -1.19 2.70
C THR A 293 -23.79 -0.97 4.05
N LYS A 294 -25.12 -1.11 4.10
CA LYS A 294 -25.89 -1.00 5.35
C LYS A 294 -25.48 -2.06 6.37
N ALA A 295 -25.17 -3.27 5.93
CA ALA A 295 -24.67 -4.32 6.82
C ALA A 295 -23.31 -3.95 7.45
N ILE A 296 -22.39 -3.38 6.65
CA ILE A 296 -21.11 -2.89 7.16
C ILE A 296 -21.31 -1.75 8.17
N GLU A 297 -22.21 -0.82 7.90
CA GLU A 297 -22.53 0.28 8.83
C GLU A 297 -23.13 -0.22 10.14
N ALA A 298 -24.06 -1.18 10.07
CA ALA A 298 -24.64 -1.81 11.25
C ALA A 298 -23.57 -2.52 12.10
N PHE A 299 -22.66 -3.24 11.45
CA PHE A 299 -21.51 -3.86 12.09
C PHE A 299 -20.60 -2.83 12.77
N CYS A 300 -20.29 -1.72 12.10
CA CYS A 300 -19.50 -0.64 12.69
C CYS A 300 -20.17 -0.07 13.94
N LYS A 301 -21.48 0.17 13.88
CA LYS A 301 -22.27 0.67 15.02
C LYS A 301 -22.26 -0.31 16.19
N GLU A 302 -22.50 -1.59 15.94
CA GLU A 302 -22.49 -2.67 16.95
C GLU A 302 -21.14 -2.78 17.66
N HIS A 303 -20.05 -2.65 16.91
CA HIS A 303 -18.69 -2.78 17.43
C HIS A 303 -18.06 -1.43 17.85
N GLN A 304 -18.85 -0.35 17.89
CA GLN A 304 -18.40 1.00 18.25
C GLN A 304 -17.20 1.49 17.43
N LEU A 305 -17.15 1.10 16.14
CA LEU A 305 -16.14 1.53 15.19
C LEU A 305 -16.61 2.82 14.49
N PRO A 306 -15.81 3.88 14.48
CA PRO A 306 -16.11 5.06 13.69
C PRO A 306 -16.29 4.71 12.19
N PHE A 307 -17.47 4.99 11.67
CA PHE A 307 -17.76 4.93 10.24
C PHE A 307 -17.64 6.32 9.64
N LEU A 308 -16.68 6.53 8.74
CA LEU A 308 -16.29 7.86 8.28
C LEU A 308 -16.97 8.30 6.98
N GLY A 309 -17.57 7.37 6.25
CA GLY A 309 -18.31 7.72 5.05
C GLY A 309 -18.31 6.67 3.95
N ARG A 310 -18.91 7.05 2.82
CA ARG A 310 -19.13 6.21 1.65
C ARG A 310 -18.50 6.87 0.43
N ILE A 311 -17.72 6.13 -0.35
CA ILE A 311 -17.14 6.59 -1.61
C ILE A 311 -17.92 5.90 -2.73
N PRO A 312 -18.55 6.63 -3.65
CA PRO A 312 -19.29 6.04 -4.76
C PRO A 312 -18.34 5.36 -5.77
N TYR A 313 -18.87 4.41 -6.53
CA TYR A 313 -18.17 3.94 -7.72
C TYR A 313 -18.08 5.07 -8.74
N ASP A 314 -16.89 5.41 -9.17
CA ASP A 314 -16.67 6.54 -10.05
C ASP A 314 -15.65 6.17 -11.16
N PRO A 315 -16.08 6.06 -12.41
CA PRO A 315 -15.17 5.80 -13.53
C PRO A 315 -14.07 6.86 -13.69
N MET A 316 -14.34 8.10 -13.27
CA MET A 316 -13.36 9.20 -13.33
C MET A 316 -12.20 8.96 -12.37
N ALA A 317 -12.45 8.32 -11.21
CA ALA A 317 -11.39 7.95 -10.27
C ALA A 317 -10.39 6.97 -10.92
N ILE A 318 -10.89 5.98 -11.67
CA ILE A 318 -10.03 5.01 -12.39
C ILE A 318 -9.20 5.73 -13.46
N LYS A 319 -9.84 6.63 -14.22
CA LYS A 319 -9.16 7.41 -15.26
C LYS A 319 -8.07 8.31 -14.67
N ALA A 320 -8.34 8.98 -13.55
CA ALA A 320 -7.37 9.83 -12.86
C ALA A 320 -6.11 9.04 -12.47
N ILE A 321 -6.29 7.90 -11.80
CA ILE A 321 -5.18 7.05 -11.34
C ILE A 321 -4.34 6.56 -12.53
N ASN A 322 -4.97 6.12 -13.61
CA ASN A 322 -4.26 5.66 -14.81
C ASN A 322 -3.43 6.77 -15.49
N ASN A 323 -3.73 8.03 -15.20
CA ASN A 323 -2.95 9.19 -15.66
C ASN A 323 -2.00 9.75 -14.58
N GLY A 324 -1.80 9.04 -13.47
CA GLY A 324 -0.94 9.49 -12.37
C GLY A 324 -1.52 10.67 -11.56
N ILE A 325 -2.83 10.96 -11.69
CA ILE A 325 -3.50 12.08 -11.05
C ILE A 325 -4.29 11.56 -9.85
N SER A 326 -4.19 12.25 -8.71
CA SER A 326 -5.01 11.91 -7.55
C SER A 326 -6.48 12.25 -7.82
N VAL A 327 -7.39 11.36 -7.41
CA VAL A 327 -8.84 11.54 -7.61
C VAL A 327 -9.39 12.83 -6.98
N VAL A 328 -8.73 13.37 -5.95
CA VAL A 328 -9.15 14.61 -5.28
C VAL A 328 -8.74 15.88 -6.04
N GLN A 329 -7.95 15.75 -7.09
CA GLN A 329 -7.56 16.84 -8.00
C GLN A 329 -8.55 17.03 -9.13
N ILE A 330 -9.56 16.18 -9.24
CA ILE A 330 -10.63 16.28 -10.24
C ILE A 330 -11.97 16.52 -9.55
N ASP A 331 -12.84 17.26 -10.21
CA ASP A 331 -14.21 17.48 -9.73
C ASP A 331 -15.06 16.24 -10.05
N CYS A 332 -15.18 15.35 -9.06
CA CYS A 332 -15.94 14.11 -9.21
C CYS A 332 -16.49 13.64 -7.84
N PRO A 333 -17.60 12.87 -7.86
CA PRO A 333 -18.26 12.40 -6.64
C PRO A 333 -17.32 11.63 -5.69
N ALA A 334 -16.45 10.76 -6.22
CA ALA A 334 -15.48 10.03 -5.40
C ALA A 334 -14.44 10.96 -4.76
N GLY A 335 -14.00 11.99 -5.48
CA GLY A 335 -13.08 13.01 -4.97
C GLY A 335 -13.68 13.80 -3.82
N HIS A 336 -14.95 14.21 -3.94
CA HIS A 336 -15.68 14.92 -2.87
C HIS A 336 -15.81 14.04 -1.61
N ALA A 337 -16.26 12.80 -1.78
CA ALA A 337 -16.40 11.87 -0.66
C ALA A 337 -15.07 11.63 0.08
N LEU A 338 -13.95 11.51 -0.66
CA LEU A 338 -12.64 11.35 -0.07
C LEU A 338 -12.16 12.59 0.70
N LYS A 339 -12.50 13.79 0.24
CA LYS A 339 -12.23 15.04 0.98
C LYS A 339 -12.95 15.05 2.34
N GLU A 340 -14.23 14.66 2.37
CA GLU A 340 -15.02 14.58 3.60
C GLU A 340 -14.46 13.52 4.56
N ILE A 341 -14.17 12.31 4.05
CA ILE A 341 -13.59 11.22 4.85
C ILE A 341 -12.22 11.62 5.42
N TYR A 342 -11.40 12.33 4.64
CA TYR A 342 -10.12 12.85 5.11
C TYR A 342 -10.28 13.78 6.31
N VAL A 343 -11.21 14.74 6.26
CA VAL A 343 -11.48 15.66 7.38
C VAL A 343 -11.91 14.90 8.63
N GLN A 344 -12.80 13.89 8.49
CA GLN A 344 -13.22 13.06 9.63
C GLN A 344 -12.06 12.22 10.18
N THR A 345 -11.19 11.70 9.29
CA THR A 345 -10.00 10.93 9.68
C THR A 345 -9.05 11.78 10.52
N LEU A 346 -8.79 13.02 10.10
CA LEU A 346 -7.93 13.94 10.85
C LEU A 346 -8.50 14.29 12.24
N LYS A 347 -9.81 14.47 12.35
CA LYS A 347 -10.46 14.69 13.65
C LYS A 347 -10.18 13.52 14.60
N LEU A 348 -10.34 12.28 14.14
CA LEU A 348 -10.05 11.09 14.94
C LEU A 348 -8.56 10.91 15.27
N LEU A 349 -7.69 11.30 14.38
CA LEU A 349 -6.26 11.19 14.58
C LEU A 349 -5.75 12.15 15.67
N ASN A 350 -6.42 13.28 15.84
CA ASN A 350 -6.06 14.34 16.79
C ASN A 350 -6.75 14.20 18.17
N THR A 351 -7.71 13.30 18.32
CA THR A 351 -8.25 12.87 19.62
C THR A 351 -7.41 11.76 20.24
#